data_7f580f0ab42ee177fb28d58646072fc8
#
_entry.id   7f580f0ab42ee177fb28d58646072fc8
#
_cell.length_a   1.000
_cell.length_b   1.000
_cell.length_c   1.000
_cell.angle_alpha   90.00
_cell.angle_beta   90.00
_cell.angle_gamma   90.00
#
_symmetry.space_group_name_H-M   'P 1'
#
loop_
_entity.id
_entity.type
_entity.pdbx_description
1 polymer ?
#
loop_
_entity_poly.entity_id
_entity_poly.type
_entity_poly.pdbx_seq_one_letter_code
_entity_poly.pdbx_strand_id
1 'polypeptide(L)'
;VNKFTYGIRLPVINTKIIAINSPQRGDVMVFRYPEDPSLDYIKRVVGVPGDTVSYQNKRLTINGLPVETTKVFDYHHPERLYYSEQYVARMGDVEYKYLNDSDAPAFIPDATRFPFRENCTYNAAGVICKVPDRHYFVMGDNRDNSRDSRFWGFVPERNIVGKAFFIWLNLSSPSRIGSFK
;
A
#
# COMPACT_ATOMS: atom_id res chain seq x y z
N VAL A 1 -15.62 -6.25 16.89
CA VAL A 1 -15.21 -6.83 15.62
C VAL A 1 -14.81 -5.69 14.70
N ASN A 2 -13.49 -5.55 14.48
CA ASN A 2 -12.86 -4.45 13.75
C ASN A 2 -13.14 -4.55 12.25
N LYS A 3 -14.09 -3.79 11.74
CA LYS A 3 -14.46 -3.77 10.31
C LYS A 3 -13.49 -2.98 9.40
N PHE A 4 -12.42 -2.42 9.93
CA PHE A 4 -11.49 -1.57 9.17
C PHE A 4 -10.20 -2.25 8.71
N THR A 5 -10.01 -3.52 9.06
CA THR A 5 -8.82 -4.29 8.65
C THR A 5 -8.95 -4.92 7.26
N TYR A 6 -10.17 -4.97 6.72
CA TYR A 6 -10.48 -5.64 5.46
C TYR A 6 -11.08 -4.62 4.48
N GLY A 7 -10.41 -4.46 3.37
CA GLY A 7 -10.73 -3.71 2.15
C GLY A 7 -12.03 -2.88 2.16
N ILE A 8 -11.90 -1.62 1.84
CA ILE A 8 -13.08 -0.78 1.57
C ILE A 8 -13.83 -1.44 0.41
N ARG A 9 -15.01 -1.99 0.66
CA ARG A 9 -15.94 -2.33 -0.41
C ARG A 9 -16.42 -1.01 -1.00
N LEU A 10 -15.87 -0.64 -2.14
CA LEU A 10 -16.44 0.44 -2.93
C LEU A 10 -17.78 -0.07 -3.48
N PRO A 11 -18.89 0.69 -3.33
CA PRO A 11 -20.10 0.37 -4.06
C PRO A 11 -19.75 0.34 -5.55
N VAL A 12 -20.34 -0.61 -6.28
CA VAL A 12 -20.12 -0.83 -7.71
C VAL A 12 -20.23 0.50 -8.44
N ILE A 13 -19.08 1.12 -8.71
CA ILE A 13 -19.02 2.32 -9.52
C ILE A 13 -18.93 1.84 -10.96
N ASN A 14 -20.09 1.83 -11.62
CA ASN A 14 -20.21 1.65 -13.07
C ASN A 14 -19.72 2.94 -13.77
N THR A 15 -18.53 3.41 -13.41
CA THR A 15 -17.93 4.61 -14.00
C THR A 15 -16.88 4.16 -14.99
N LYS A 16 -17.06 4.55 -16.24
CA LYS A 16 -16.14 4.36 -17.36
C LYS A 16 -14.74 4.78 -16.94
N ILE A 17 -13.89 3.78 -16.64
CA ILE A 17 -12.49 4.02 -16.27
C ILE A 17 -11.78 4.44 -17.54
N ILE A 18 -11.30 5.67 -17.58
CA ILE A 18 -10.48 6.20 -18.66
C ILE A 18 -9.26 5.28 -18.80
N ALA A 19 -8.87 4.96 -20.04
CA ALA A 19 -7.67 4.18 -20.34
C ALA A 19 -6.48 4.82 -19.59
N ILE A 20 -6.00 4.10 -18.59
CA ILE A 20 -5.00 4.62 -17.67
C ILE A 20 -3.64 4.25 -18.22
N ASN A 21 -2.74 5.22 -18.30
CA ASN A 21 -1.31 4.96 -18.40
C ASN A 21 -0.92 3.97 -17.30
N SER A 22 0.06 3.12 -17.58
CA SER A 22 0.54 2.12 -16.61
C SER A 22 0.76 2.78 -15.23
N PRO A 23 0.33 2.14 -14.12
CA PRO A 23 0.51 2.68 -12.80
C PRO A 23 1.97 3.04 -12.52
N GLN A 24 2.18 4.18 -11.87
CA GLN A 24 3.50 4.67 -11.51
C GLN A 24 3.72 4.56 -10.00
N ARG A 25 4.99 4.60 -9.57
CA ARG A 25 5.31 4.66 -8.14
C ARG A 25 4.66 5.90 -7.51
N GLY A 26 4.06 5.71 -6.35
CA GLY A 26 3.31 6.76 -5.64
C GLY A 26 1.82 6.79 -5.96
N ASP A 27 1.36 6.20 -7.07
CA ASP A 27 -0.06 6.13 -7.40
C ASP A 27 -0.85 5.32 -6.37
N VAL A 28 -2.04 5.78 -6.05
CA VAL A 28 -3.02 4.99 -5.29
C VAL A 28 -3.86 4.20 -6.28
N MET A 29 -3.79 2.89 -6.17
CA MET A 29 -4.38 1.95 -7.12
C MET A 29 -5.54 1.18 -6.49
N VAL A 30 -6.64 1.09 -7.23
CA VAL A 30 -7.75 0.18 -6.95
C VAL A 30 -7.57 -1.08 -7.79
N PHE A 31 -7.66 -2.24 -7.17
CA PHE A 31 -7.45 -3.52 -7.85
C PHE A 31 -8.23 -4.63 -7.15
N ARG A 32 -8.52 -5.68 -7.92
CA ARG A 32 -9.11 -6.92 -7.40
C ARG A 32 -8.05 -7.68 -6.61
N TYR A 33 -8.37 -8.06 -5.40
CA TYR A 33 -7.44 -8.76 -4.51
C TYR A 33 -7.00 -10.09 -5.13
N PRO A 34 -5.68 -10.37 -5.24
CA PRO A 34 -5.21 -11.55 -5.98
C PRO A 34 -5.64 -12.90 -5.40
N GLU A 35 -5.82 -13.01 -4.07
CA GLU A 35 -6.26 -14.25 -3.42
C GLU A 35 -7.79 -14.41 -3.43
N ASP A 36 -8.54 -13.31 -3.55
CA ASP A 36 -10.00 -13.30 -3.67
C ASP A 36 -10.47 -12.14 -4.58
N PRO A 37 -10.59 -12.35 -5.90
CA PRO A 37 -10.97 -11.31 -6.85
C PRO A 37 -12.40 -10.75 -6.69
N SER A 38 -13.19 -11.27 -5.77
CA SER A 38 -14.48 -10.68 -5.40
C SER A 38 -14.34 -9.42 -4.52
N LEU A 39 -13.13 -9.19 -3.99
CA LEU A 39 -12.80 -8.07 -3.12
C LEU A 39 -11.97 -7.03 -3.86
N ASP A 40 -12.37 -5.77 -3.77
CA ASP A 40 -11.57 -4.65 -4.25
C ASP A 40 -10.72 -4.08 -3.11
N TYR A 41 -9.43 -3.91 -3.40
CA TYR A 41 -8.46 -3.31 -2.50
C TYR A 41 -7.97 -1.97 -3.05
N ILE A 42 -7.62 -1.08 -2.13
CA ILE A 42 -6.97 0.20 -2.44
C ILE A 42 -5.63 0.25 -1.71
N LYS A 43 -4.53 0.40 -2.44
CA LYS A 43 -3.17 0.50 -1.91
C LYS A 43 -2.33 1.44 -2.76
N ARG A 44 -1.19 1.87 -2.21
CA ARG A 44 -0.20 2.67 -2.94
C ARG A 44 0.79 1.78 -3.68
N VAL A 45 1.04 2.10 -4.94
CA VAL A 45 2.08 1.46 -5.75
C VAL A 45 3.45 1.94 -5.24
N VAL A 46 4.28 1.01 -4.77
CA VAL A 46 5.65 1.31 -4.33
C VAL A 46 6.69 0.67 -5.24
N GLY A 47 6.31 -0.35 -6.01
CA GLY A 47 7.18 -0.99 -7.01
C GLY A 47 6.42 -1.28 -8.30
N VAL A 48 7.05 -0.95 -9.42
CA VAL A 48 6.58 -1.25 -10.78
C VAL A 48 7.37 -2.42 -11.38
N PRO A 49 6.94 -3.01 -12.51
CA PRO A 49 7.65 -4.14 -13.14
C PRO A 49 9.15 -3.88 -13.25
N GLY A 50 9.95 -4.87 -12.83
CA GLY A 50 11.41 -4.79 -12.84
C GLY A 50 12.07 -4.12 -11.64
N ASP A 51 11.31 -3.50 -10.73
CA ASP A 51 11.87 -2.92 -9.52
C ASP A 51 12.33 -3.98 -8.50
N THR A 52 13.34 -3.62 -7.72
CA THR A 52 13.66 -4.30 -6.48
C THR A 52 13.16 -3.46 -5.32
N VAL A 53 12.13 -3.94 -4.64
CA VAL A 53 11.55 -3.29 -3.45
C VAL A 53 12.08 -3.97 -2.21
N SER A 54 12.64 -3.19 -1.29
CA SER A 54 13.07 -3.65 0.02
C SER A 54 12.33 -2.88 1.12
N TYR A 55 11.69 -3.60 2.01
CA TYR A 55 11.12 -3.04 3.23
C TYR A 55 11.72 -3.74 4.43
N GLN A 56 12.74 -3.13 5.01
CA GLN A 56 13.50 -3.68 6.12
C GLN A 56 13.60 -2.65 7.25
N ASN A 57 13.43 -3.10 8.49
CA ASN A 57 13.40 -2.24 9.68
C ASN A 57 12.48 -1.02 9.49
N LYS A 58 11.32 -1.26 8.87
CA LYS A 58 10.28 -0.26 8.53
C LYS A 58 10.75 0.85 7.56
N ARG A 59 11.85 0.63 6.85
CA ARG A 59 12.37 1.54 5.83
C ARG A 59 12.17 0.96 4.44
N LEU A 60 11.62 1.78 3.55
CA LEU A 60 11.40 1.43 2.15
C LEU A 60 12.59 1.87 1.30
N THR A 61 13.10 0.94 0.51
CA THR A 61 14.17 1.18 -0.47
C THR A 61 13.69 0.65 -1.82
N ILE A 62 13.94 1.37 -2.89
CA ILE A 62 13.58 0.98 -4.26
C ILE A 62 14.84 1.03 -5.12
N ASN A 63 15.19 -0.09 -5.75
CA ASN A 63 16.40 -0.24 -6.57
C ASN A 63 17.69 0.21 -5.84
N GLY A 64 17.77 -0.10 -4.54
CA GLY A 64 18.91 0.25 -3.70
C GLY A 64 18.90 1.70 -3.16
N LEU A 65 17.97 2.54 -3.60
CA LEU A 65 17.84 3.92 -3.14
C LEU A 65 16.76 4.03 -2.05
N PRO A 66 17.06 4.56 -0.87
CA PRO A 66 16.07 4.78 0.17
C PRO A 66 15.04 5.81 -0.27
N VAL A 67 13.77 5.54 0.04
CA VAL A 67 12.70 6.53 -0.13
C VAL A 67 12.88 7.59 0.96
N GLU A 68 13.01 8.86 0.54
CA GLU A 68 13.14 9.97 1.47
C GLU A 68 11.91 10.06 2.38
N THR A 69 12.16 10.13 3.69
CA THR A 69 11.11 10.21 4.70
C THR A 69 11.45 11.20 5.78
N THR A 70 10.45 11.97 6.21
CA THR A 70 10.56 12.91 7.34
C THR A 70 9.50 12.59 8.37
N LYS A 71 9.90 12.36 9.64
CA LYS A 71 8.94 12.21 10.72
C LYS A 71 8.25 13.55 10.98
N VAL A 72 6.93 13.51 11.12
CA VAL A 72 6.10 14.67 11.48
C VAL A 72 5.43 14.41 12.82
N PHE A 73 4.39 15.21 13.17
CA PHE A 73 3.63 14.98 14.40
C PHE A 73 2.95 13.62 14.38
N ASP A 74 2.94 12.94 15.54
CA ASP A 74 2.28 11.64 15.66
C ASP A 74 0.78 11.77 15.37
N TYR A 75 0.23 10.76 14.71
CA TYR A 75 -1.19 10.72 14.37
C TYR A 75 -2.00 10.14 15.52
N HIS A 76 -2.93 10.93 16.05
CA HIS A 76 -3.90 10.46 17.03
C HIS A 76 -5.06 9.75 16.34
N HIS A 77 -5.32 8.51 16.72
CA HIS A 77 -6.47 7.75 16.23
C HIS A 77 -7.73 8.14 17.01
N PRO A 78 -8.72 8.83 16.37
CA PRO A 78 -9.87 9.37 17.11
C PRO A 78 -10.75 8.30 17.79
N GLU A 79 -10.81 7.10 17.19
CA GLU A 79 -11.62 5.98 17.67
C GLU A 79 -10.87 5.04 18.62
N ARG A 80 -9.58 5.27 18.78
CA ARG A 80 -8.70 4.44 19.58
C ARG A 80 -7.76 5.36 20.33
N LEU A 81 -7.63 5.20 21.63
CA LEU A 81 -6.78 6.04 22.46
C LEU A 81 -5.29 5.70 22.31
N TYR A 82 -4.78 5.67 21.06
CA TYR A 82 -3.36 5.47 20.80
C TYR A 82 -2.86 6.37 19.67
N TYR A 83 -1.54 6.53 19.60
CA TYR A 83 -0.83 7.32 18.60
C TYR A 83 0.01 6.40 17.71
N SER A 84 0.05 6.71 16.41
CA SER A 84 1.01 6.13 15.47
C SER A 84 2.00 7.19 15.04
N GLU A 85 3.25 6.81 14.85
CA GLU A 85 4.24 7.68 14.22
C GLU A 85 3.82 8.00 12.80
N GLN A 86 3.76 9.30 12.47
CA GLN A 86 3.43 9.74 11.11
C GLN A 86 4.69 10.26 10.40
N TYR A 87 4.80 9.86 9.16
CA TYR A 87 5.89 10.25 8.27
C TYR A 87 5.34 10.82 6.97
N VAL A 88 6.09 11.75 6.39
CA VAL A 88 5.94 12.20 5.00
C VAL A 88 7.00 11.50 4.18
N ALA A 89 6.62 10.85 3.09
CA ALA A 89 7.52 10.21 2.15
C ALA A 89 7.40 10.85 0.76
N ARG A 90 8.53 10.85 0.02
CA ARG A 90 8.58 11.35 -1.35
C ARG A 90 9.02 10.26 -2.33
N MET A 91 8.22 10.03 -3.36
CA MET A 91 8.54 9.15 -4.49
C MET A 91 8.41 9.92 -5.80
N GLY A 92 9.52 10.37 -6.39
CA GLY A 92 9.50 11.32 -7.51
C GLY A 92 8.79 12.61 -7.11
N ASP A 93 7.77 12.99 -7.87
CA ASP A 93 6.97 14.20 -7.62
C ASP A 93 5.80 13.95 -6.65
N VAL A 94 5.62 12.71 -6.19
CA VAL A 94 4.50 12.37 -5.29
C VAL A 94 4.98 12.41 -3.84
N GLU A 95 4.34 13.28 -3.06
CA GLU A 95 4.49 13.32 -1.60
C GLU A 95 3.24 12.73 -0.94
N TYR A 96 3.44 11.89 0.07
CA TYR A 96 2.34 11.24 0.79
C TYR A 96 2.69 10.97 2.25
N LYS A 97 1.66 10.88 3.09
CA LYS A 97 1.79 10.52 4.49
C LYS A 97 1.58 9.04 4.70
N TYR A 98 2.34 8.46 5.64
CA TYR A 98 2.13 7.09 6.09
C TYR A 98 2.33 6.97 7.60
N LEU A 99 1.79 5.89 8.17
CA LEU A 99 1.82 5.61 9.60
C LEU A 99 2.63 4.34 9.89
N ASN A 100 3.41 4.38 10.95
CA ASN A 100 4.04 3.24 11.59
C ASN A 100 3.64 3.20 13.08
N ASP A 101 3.48 2.00 13.62
CA ASP A 101 3.31 1.79 15.05
C ASP A 101 4.67 1.38 15.63
N SER A 102 5.22 2.16 16.57
CA SER A 102 6.58 1.94 17.11
C SER A 102 6.76 0.53 17.69
N ASP A 103 5.70 0.00 18.31
CA ASP A 103 5.71 -1.28 19.01
C ASP A 103 5.45 -2.49 18.10
N ALA A 104 5.03 -2.25 16.84
CA ALA A 104 4.83 -3.32 15.89
C ALA A 104 6.17 -3.83 15.32
N PRO A 105 6.35 -5.15 15.14
CA PRO A 105 7.56 -5.69 14.53
C PRO A 105 7.75 -5.18 13.10
N ALA A 106 9.01 -5.10 12.66
CA ALA A 106 9.33 -4.67 11.29
C ALA A 106 8.74 -5.62 10.23
N PHE A 107 8.53 -6.87 10.60
CA PHE A 107 7.98 -7.91 9.74
C PHE A 107 7.18 -8.93 10.57
N ILE A 108 6.03 -9.34 10.02
CA ILE A 108 5.26 -10.47 10.52
C ILE A 108 5.53 -11.64 9.55
N PRO A 109 6.16 -12.73 10.01
CA PRO A 109 6.55 -13.84 9.13
C PRO A 109 5.34 -14.73 8.78
N ASP A 110 4.28 -14.15 8.25
CA ASP A 110 3.06 -14.84 7.81
C ASP A 110 2.95 -14.87 6.27
N ALA A 111 4.08 -14.72 5.59
CA ALA A 111 4.12 -14.76 4.14
C ALA A 111 3.97 -16.21 3.65
N THR A 112 2.74 -16.57 3.40
CA THR A 112 2.33 -17.85 2.83
C THR A 112 2.71 -17.97 1.35
N ARG A 113 2.37 -19.08 0.72
CA ARG A 113 2.62 -19.30 -0.71
C ARG A 113 1.80 -18.36 -1.58
N PHE A 114 2.46 -17.62 -2.46
CA PHE A 114 1.83 -16.78 -3.49
C PHE A 114 2.62 -16.89 -4.82
N PRO A 115 2.02 -16.52 -5.96
CA PRO A 115 2.72 -16.54 -7.24
C PRO A 115 4.00 -15.68 -7.21
N PHE A 116 5.09 -16.20 -7.78
CA PHE A 116 6.43 -15.57 -7.77
C PHE A 116 7.01 -15.35 -6.37
N ARG A 117 6.69 -16.24 -5.41
CA ARG A 117 7.24 -16.19 -4.05
C ARG A 117 8.78 -16.27 -4.04
N GLU A 118 9.36 -16.95 -5.01
CA GLU A 118 10.81 -17.09 -5.24
C GLU A 118 11.50 -15.76 -5.53
N ASN A 119 10.77 -14.75 -6.00
CA ASN A 119 11.28 -13.40 -6.21
C ASN A 119 11.43 -12.59 -4.92
N CYS A 120 11.01 -13.16 -3.78
CA CYS A 120 11.03 -12.48 -2.49
C CYS A 120 11.91 -13.23 -1.49
N THR A 121 12.74 -12.49 -0.78
CA THR A 121 13.54 -12.95 0.36
C THR A 121 12.99 -12.33 1.64
N TYR A 122 12.65 -13.16 2.62
CA TYR A 122 12.15 -12.74 3.93
C TYR A 122 13.19 -13.04 5.00
N ASN A 123 13.35 -12.13 5.95
CA ASN A 123 14.20 -12.29 7.12
C ASN A 123 13.64 -11.51 8.30
N ALA A 124 14.31 -11.56 9.45
CA ALA A 124 13.86 -10.87 10.67
C ALA A 124 13.74 -9.34 10.53
N ALA A 125 14.46 -8.74 9.58
CA ALA A 125 14.39 -7.30 9.33
C ALA A 125 13.23 -6.90 8.39
N GLY A 126 12.69 -7.86 7.61
CA GLY A 126 11.60 -7.59 6.67
C GLY A 126 11.67 -8.40 5.38
N VAL A 127 11.38 -7.78 4.26
CA VAL A 127 11.25 -8.42 2.95
C VAL A 127 11.97 -7.64 1.86
N ILE A 128 12.55 -8.38 0.90
CA ILE A 128 13.11 -7.84 -0.35
C ILE A 128 12.47 -8.61 -1.49
N CYS A 129 11.86 -7.92 -2.47
CA CYS A 129 11.19 -8.54 -3.60
C CYS A 129 11.62 -7.91 -4.92
N LYS A 130 11.88 -8.75 -5.93
CA LYS A 130 12.00 -8.34 -7.33
C LYS A 130 10.64 -8.41 -7.99
N VAL A 131 10.11 -7.28 -8.42
CA VAL A 131 8.77 -7.20 -9.03
C VAL A 131 8.78 -7.85 -10.42
N PRO A 132 7.94 -8.89 -10.67
CA PRO A 132 7.87 -9.56 -11.98
C PRO A 132 7.29 -8.63 -13.05
N ASP A 133 7.51 -8.99 -14.30
CA ASP A 133 6.89 -8.33 -15.43
C ASP A 133 5.36 -8.33 -15.30
N ARG A 134 4.73 -7.21 -15.65
CA ARG A 134 3.27 -7.02 -15.58
C ARG A 134 2.66 -7.23 -14.19
N HIS A 135 3.46 -6.99 -13.13
CA HIS A 135 3.03 -7.03 -11.75
C HIS A 135 3.45 -5.76 -11.01
N TYR A 136 2.76 -5.49 -9.92
CA TYR A 136 3.01 -4.31 -9.08
C TYR A 136 3.17 -4.73 -7.62
N PHE A 137 4.07 -4.06 -6.91
CA PHE A 137 4.20 -4.20 -5.47
C PHE A 137 3.52 -3.02 -4.81
N VAL A 138 2.56 -3.29 -3.94
CA VAL A 138 1.74 -2.25 -3.31
C VAL A 138 1.82 -2.32 -1.80
N MET A 139 1.70 -1.17 -1.14
CA MET A 139 1.68 -1.08 0.32
C MET A 139 0.54 -0.16 0.78
N GLY A 140 -0.01 -0.46 1.95
CA GLY A 140 -0.94 0.44 2.62
C GLY A 140 -0.22 1.59 3.32
N ASP A 141 -0.83 2.76 3.35
CA ASP A 141 -0.25 3.92 4.01
C ASP A 141 -0.28 3.79 5.55
N ASN A 142 -1.17 2.99 6.13
CA ASN A 142 -1.05 2.54 7.53
C ASN A 142 -0.27 1.23 7.55
N ARG A 143 1.08 1.31 7.61
CA ARG A 143 2.03 0.22 7.36
C ARG A 143 1.79 -1.01 8.23
N ASP A 144 1.62 -0.84 9.51
CA ASP A 144 1.49 -1.95 10.44
C ASP A 144 0.06 -2.49 10.55
N ASN A 145 -0.91 -1.75 10.03
CA ASN A 145 -2.32 -2.14 9.97
C ASN A 145 -2.79 -2.39 8.52
N SER A 146 -1.91 -2.89 7.67
CA SER A 146 -2.21 -3.19 6.26
C SER A 146 -1.77 -4.59 5.88
N ARG A 147 -2.71 -5.38 5.34
CA ARG A 147 -2.40 -6.60 4.61
C ARG A 147 -2.20 -6.23 3.14
N ASP A 148 -0.95 -6.28 2.66
CA ASP A 148 -0.54 -5.81 1.34
C ASP A 148 0.51 -6.74 0.71
N SER A 149 1.24 -6.30 -0.30
CA SER A 149 2.21 -7.11 -1.04
C SER A 149 3.29 -7.76 -0.18
N ARG A 150 3.54 -7.25 1.00
CA ARG A 150 4.46 -7.87 1.96
C ARG A 150 3.98 -9.25 2.42
N PHE A 151 2.68 -9.54 2.32
CA PHE A 151 2.05 -10.76 2.83
C PHE A 151 1.57 -11.71 1.72
N TRP A 152 1.05 -11.18 0.62
CA TRP A 152 0.43 -11.95 -0.47
C TRP A 152 1.09 -11.71 -1.84
N GLY A 153 2.20 -10.96 -1.90
CA GLY A 153 3.02 -10.80 -3.10
C GLY A 153 2.52 -9.70 -4.03
N PHE A 154 2.36 -10.00 -5.30
CA PHE A 154 2.24 -9.01 -6.36
C PHE A 154 0.81 -8.89 -6.90
N VAL A 155 0.43 -7.68 -7.33
CA VAL A 155 -0.82 -7.43 -8.06
C VAL A 155 -0.56 -7.63 -9.55
N PRO A 156 -1.20 -8.63 -10.20
CA PRO A 156 -1.13 -8.74 -11.65
C PRO A 156 -1.80 -7.54 -12.34
N GLU A 157 -1.24 -7.09 -13.45
CA GLU A 157 -1.80 -5.99 -14.23
C GLU A 157 -3.28 -6.19 -14.60
N ARG A 158 -3.69 -7.42 -14.91
CA ARG A 158 -5.10 -7.77 -15.20
C ARG A 158 -6.07 -7.56 -14.05
N ASN A 159 -5.58 -7.45 -12.83
CA ASN A 159 -6.40 -7.21 -11.64
C ASN A 159 -6.65 -5.72 -11.38
N ILE A 160 -5.97 -4.83 -12.11
CA ILE A 160 -6.08 -3.39 -11.92
C ILE A 160 -7.47 -2.94 -12.38
N VAL A 161 -8.16 -2.22 -11.50
CA VAL A 161 -9.44 -1.57 -11.79
C VAL A 161 -9.21 -0.11 -12.20
N GLY A 162 -8.32 0.59 -11.51
CA GLY A 162 -8.02 1.97 -11.85
C GLY A 162 -7.13 2.69 -10.85
N LYS A 163 -6.80 3.96 -11.18
CA LYS A 163 -6.10 4.88 -10.30
C LYS A 163 -7.12 5.66 -9.47
N ALA A 164 -6.94 5.67 -8.15
CA ALA A 164 -7.74 6.52 -7.28
C ALA A 164 -7.12 7.92 -7.24
N PHE A 165 -7.92 8.94 -7.51
CA PHE A 165 -7.49 10.33 -7.52
C PHE A 165 -8.30 11.23 -6.57
N PHE A 166 -9.43 10.73 -6.04
CA PHE A 166 -10.31 11.54 -5.21
C PHE A 166 -11.12 10.69 -4.21
N ILE A 167 -11.21 11.14 -2.96
CA ILE A 167 -12.13 10.61 -1.94
C ILE A 167 -13.36 11.52 -1.94
N TRP A 168 -14.46 11.09 -2.55
CA TRP A 168 -15.65 11.93 -2.68
C TRP A 168 -16.67 11.78 -1.54
N LEU A 169 -16.57 10.71 -0.76
CA LEU A 169 -17.46 10.46 0.37
C LEU A 169 -16.72 9.82 1.55
N ASN A 170 -16.65 10.53 2.67
CA ASN A 170 -16.22 9.99 3.94
C ASN A 170 -17.13 10.55 5.04
N LEU A 171 -18.15 9.78 5.40
CA LEU A 171 -19.16 10.19 6.39
C LEU A 171 -18.62 10.26 7.82
N SER A 172 -17.60 9.48 8.14
CA SER A 172 -16.96 9.47 9.48
C SER A 172 -15.91 10.57 9.65
N SER A 173 -15.37 11.12 8.55
CA SER A 173 -14.37 12.19 8.59
C SER A 173 -14.48 13.06 7.33
N PRO A 174 -15.38 14.04 7.30
CA PRO A 174 -15.57 14.92 6.12
C PRO A 174 -14.30 15.66 5.69
N SER A 175 -13.39 15.93 6.63
CA SER A 175 -12.09 16.55 6.35
C SER A 175 -11.15 15.71 5.48
N ARG A 176 -11.45 14.43 5.27
CA ARG A 176 -10.71 13.50 4.39
C ARG A 176 -11.27 13.45 2.97
N ILE A 177 -12.35 14.20 2.69
CA ILE A 177 -12.88 14.34 1.32
C ILE A 177 -11.91 15.22 0.53
N GLY A 178 -11.38 14.73 -0.58
CA GLY A 178 -10.44 15.46 -1.41
C GLY A 178 -9.51 14.56 -2.23
N SER A 179 -8.51 15.16 -2.86
CA SER A 179 -7.51 14.41 -3.63
C SER A 179 -6.57 13.63 -2.70
N PHE A 180 -6.09 12.49 -3.17
CA PHE A 180 -4.97 11.79 -2.56
C PHE A 180 -3.69 12.63 -2.76
N LYS A 181 -3.36 13.43 -1.77
CA LYS A 181 -2.08 14.14 -1.66
C LYS A 181 -1.27 13.53 -0.55
#